data_6aa9ff1432067fbea24eeaa9d6067b8e
#
_entry.id   6aa9ff1432067fbea24eeaa9d6067b8e
#
_cell.length_a   1.000
_cell.length_b   1.000
_cell.length_c   1.000
_cell.angle_alpha   90.00
_cell.angle_beta   90.00
_cell.angle_gamma   90.00
#
_symmetry.space_group_name_H-M   'P 1'
#
loop_
_entity.id
_entity.type
_entity.pdbx_description
1 polymer ?
#
loop_
_entity_poly.entity_id
_entity_poly.type
_entity_poly.pdbx_seq_one_letter_code
_entity_poly.pdbx_strand_id
1 'polypeptide(L)'
;FRASAALIADGLPPTTTMSFGGAVALTNQGMNVPAPYFTRGFGAIPVGDFAINLNFIAIVVVLTGSILINRNIVRSARLVQEETGVRPVTWWKSLAILLGPIAAMMVALGLAFDFPVFGKFNFAGGISISHAFTAMLVALSLYTGAFIAEVVRSGIMAISRGQSEAAFALGLRPGRTMKLVILPQALRVIIPPLISQYLNLTKNTSLGIAVSYLDLRGTLGGITLNQTGRELECMLLMMLIYLIISLIISSVMNAFNRAVQLKER
;
A
#
# COMPACT_ATOMS: atom_id res chain seq x y z
N PHE A 1 -25.69 -17.43 -8.24
CA PHE A 1 -27.13 -17.68 -8.48
C PHE A 1 -27.96 -17.83 -7.19
N ARG A 2 -27.46 -18.48 -6.12
CA ARG A 2 -28.17 -18.56 -4.82
C ARG A 2 -28.18 -17.22 -4.06
N ALA A 3 -27.15 -16.38 -4.24
CA ALA A 3 -27.08 -15.06 -3.63
C ALA A 3 -28.12 -14.08 -4.19
N SER A 4 -28.44 -14.19 -5.50
CA SER A 4 -29.49 -13.36 -6.10
C SER A 4 -30.89 -13.70 -5.59
N ALA A 5 -31.17 -14.96 -5.24
CA ALA A 5 -32.48 -15.37 -4.70
C ALA A 5 -32.73 -14.83 -3.29
N ALA A 6 -31.70 -14.78 -2.43
CA ALA A 6 -31.80 -14.17 -1.11
C ALA A 6 -32.03 -12.64 -1.19
N LEU A 7 -31.34 -11.98 -2.14
CA LEU A 7 -31.52 -10.53 -2.36
C LEU A 7 -32.91 -10.15 -2.92
N ILE A 8 -33.52 -11.05 -3.73
CA ILE A 8 -34.88 -10.86 -4.22
C ILE A 8 -35.91 -10.98 -3.07
N ALA A 9 -35.64 -11.89 -2.12
CA ALA A 9 -36.48 -12.02 -0.93
C ALA A 9 -36.45 -10.76 -0.04
N ASP A 10 -35.32 -10.01 -0.05
CA ASP A 10 -35.15 -8.75 0.68
C ASP A 10 -35.60 -7.50 -0.10
N GLY A 11 -36.32 -7.68 -1.23
CA GLY A 11 -36.93 -6.57 -1.99
C GLY A 11 -35.99 -5.83 -2.94
N LEU A 12 -34.81 -6.35 -3.21
CA LEU A 12 -33.86 -5.76 -4.15
C LEU A 12 -34.14 -6.17 -5.60
N PRO A 13 -34.09 -5.22 -6.58
CA PRO A 13 -34.20 -5.58 -7.99
C PRO A 13 -32.99 -6.45 -8.41
N PRO A 14 -33.23 -7.61 -9.05
CA PRO A 14 -32.20 -8.62 -9.33
C PRO A 14 -31.10 -8.18 -10.30
N THR A 15 -31.27 -7.05 -10.96
CA THR A 15 -30.37 -6.55 -12.02
C THR A 15 -29.31 -5.57 -11.52
N THR A 16 -29.39 -5.10 -10.28
CA THR A 16 -28.55 -3.98 -9.81
C THR A 16 -27.53 -4.35 -8.72
N THR A 17 -27.61 -5.56 -8.15
CA THR A 17 -26.75 -5.93 -7.04
C THR A 17 -26.27 -7.38 -7.13
N MET A 18 -24.97 -7.60 -6.91
CA MET A 18 -24.38 -8.91 -6.69
C MET A 18 -23.77 -8.94 -5.28
N SER A 19 -24.20 -9.86 -4.43
CA SER A 19 -23.58 -10.05 -3.13
C SER A 19 -22.75 -11.33 -3.11
N PHE A 20 -21.53 -11.22 -2.60
CA PHE A 20 -20.65 -12.36 -2.38
C PHE A 20 -20.69 -12.76 -0.90
N GLY A 21 -21.53 -13.76 -0.59
CA GLY A 21 -21.65 -14.29 0.77
C GLY A 21 -22.08 -13.28 1.85
N GLY A 22 -22.75 -12.18 1.48
CA GLY A 22 -23.16 -11.12 2.41
C GLY A 22 -22.00 -10.19 2.84
N ALA A 23 -20.77 -10.48 2.43
CA ALA A 23 -19.61 -9.67 2.84
C ALA A 23 -19.34 -8.49 1.88
N VAL A 24 -19.53 -8.69 0.59
CA VAL A 24 -19.26 -7.67 -0.43
C VAL A 24 -20.51 -7.50 -1.30
N ALA A 25 -20.97 -6.28 -1.46
CA ALA A 25 -22.10 -5.96 -2.34
C ALA A 25 -21.63 -5.10 -3.51
N LEU A 26 -21.84 -5.59 -4.74
CA LEU A 26 -21.63 -4.83 -5.97
C LEU A 26 -22.95 -4.20 -6.38
N THR A 27 -22.95 -2.89 -6.54
CA THR A 27 -24.12 -2.08 -6.95
C THR A 27 -23.80 -1.30 -8.22
N ASN A 28 -24.78 -0.69 -8.80
CA ASN A 28 -24.60 0.28 -9.90
C ASN A 28 -23.90 1.58 -9.48
N GLN A 29 -23.69 1.79 -8.18
CA GLN A 29 -23.01 2.98 -7.63
C GLN A 29 -21.57 2.67 -7.18
N GLY A 30 -21.23 1.40 -6.99
CA GLY A 30 -19.92 0.98 -6.52
C GLY A 30 -19.94 -0.37 -5.83
N MET A 31 -18.84 -0.65 -5.16
CA MET A 31 -18.63 -1.83 -4.35
C MET A 31 -18.71 -1.42 -2.86
N ASN A 32 -19.55 -2.09 -2.08
CA ASN A 32 -19.58 -1.92 -0.64
C ASN A 32 -18.86 -3.11 0.01
N VAL A 33 -17.86 -2.80 0.83
CA VAL A 33 -17.04 -3.78 1.53
C VAL A 33 -17.18 -3.59 3.04
N PRO A 34 -16.95 -4.64 3.86
CA PRO A 34 -17.00 -4.51 5.30
C PRO A 34 -15.99 -3.47 5.80
N ALA A 35 -16.44 -2.57 6.68
CA ALA A 35 -15.59 -1.61 7.34
C ALA A 35 -15.07 -2.19 8.66
N PRO A 36 -13.76 -2.22 8.90
CA PRO A 36 -13.23 -2.55 10.21
C PRO A 36 -13.51 -1.42 11.19
N TYR A 37 -14.07 -1.75 12.35
CA TYR A 37 -14.24 -0.80 13.45
C TYR A 37 -13.86 -1.44 14.78
N PHE A 38 -13.61 -0.59 15.78
CA PHE A 38 -13.25 -1.03 17.10
C PHE A 38 -14.44 -0.84 18.07
N THR A 39 -14.87 -1.92 18.67
CA THR A 39 -16.02 -1.90 19.65
C THR A 39 -15.61 -1.32 20.99
N ARG A 40 -14.32 -1.42 21.37
CA ARG A 40 -13.75 -0.95 22.64
C ARG A 40 -12.61 0.02 22.35
N GLY A 41 -12.93 1.15 21.70
CA GLY A 41 -11.92 2.14 21.35
C GLY A 41 -11.60 3.09 22.50
N PHE A 42 -10.40 3.66 22.49
CA PHE A 42 -9.99 4.74 23.43
C PHE A 42 -10.67 6.09 23.14
N GLY A 43 -11.57 6.13 22.13
CA GLY A 43 -12.23 7.36 21.72
C GLY A 43 -11.37 8.24 20.82
N ALA A 44 -11.80 9.48 20.65
CA ALA A 44 -11.10 10.50 19.91
C ALA A 44 -10.98 11.78 20.73
N ILE A 45 -9.86 12.47 20.64
CA ILE A 45 -9.65 13.77 21.27
C ILE A 45 -10.04 14.83 20.24
N PRO A 46 -11.02 15.70 20.52
CA PRO A 46 -11.32 16.82 19.65
C PRO A 46 -10.20 17.88 19.75
N VAL A 47 -9.62 18.21 18.60
CA VAL A 47 -8.60 19.29 18.49
C VAL A 47 -9.10 20.26 17.43
N GLY A 48 -9.85 21.27 17.87
CA GLY A 48 -10.54 22.21 16.97
C GLY A 48 -11.57 21.47 16.11
N ASP A 49 -11.51 21.68 14.81
CA ASP A 49 -12.42 21.03 13.85
C ASP A 49 -12.02 19.57 13.50
N PHE A 50 -10.92 19.07 14.04
CA PHE A 50 -10.43 17.72 13.81
C PHE A 50 -10.56 16.86 15.05
N ALA A 51 -10.90 15.57 14.87
CA ALA A 51 -10.88 14.57 15.93
C ALA A 51 -9.70 13.62 15.72
N ILE A 52 -8.75 13.61 16.67
CA ILE A 52 -7.62 12.67 16.63
C ILE A 52 -8.07 11.34 17.24
N ASN A 53 -8.09 10.30 16.42
CA ASN A 53 -8.45 8.96 16.87
C ASN A 53 -7.30 8.33 17.68
N LEU A 54 -7.53 8.15 18.98
CA LEU A 54 -6.56 7.56 19.89
C LEU A 54 -6.20 6.12 19.55
N ASN A 55 -7.09 5.37 18.94
CA ASN A 55 -6.81 4.00 18.49
C ASN A 55 -5.72 4.00 17.42
N PHE A 56 -5.73 4.96 16.51
CA PHE A 56 -4.70 5.09 15.49
C PHE A 56 -3.33 5.40 16.11
N ILE A 57 -3.28 6.31 17.08
CA ILE A 57 -2.03 6.62 17.80
C ILE A 57 -1.51 5.39 18.53
N ALA A 58 -2.38 4.66 19.23
CA ALA A 58 -2.01 3.46 19.95
C ALA A 58 -1.45 2.37 18.99
N ILE A 59 -2.06 2.17 17.83
CA ILE A 59 -1.55 1.25 16.79
C ILE A 59 -0.15 1.67 16.33
N VAL A 60 0.06 2.95 16.06
CA VAL A 60 1.36 3.49 15.62
C VAL A 60 2.42 3.30 16.72
N VAL A 61 2.08 3.54 17.98
CA VAL A 61 2.99 3.35 19.13
C VAL A 61 3.38 1.89 19.28
N VAL A 62 2.41 0.97 19.22
CA VAL A 62 2.66 -0.48 19.31
C VAL A 62 3.51 -0.95 18.14
N LEU A 63 3.22 -0.49 16.92
CA LEU A 63 3.96 -0.84 15.71
C LEU A 63 5.42 -0.32 15.79
N THR A 64 5.63 0.91 16.21
CA THR A 64 6.98 1.48 16.38
C THR A 64 7.76 0.75 17.48
N GLY A 65 7.13 0.46 18.61
CA GLY A 65 7.70 -0.34 19.68
C GLY A 65 8.11 -1.74 19.20
N SER A 66 7.24 -2.43 18.47
CA SER A 66 7.53 -3.75 17.87
C SER A 66 8.70 -3.71 16.90
N ILE A 67 8.80 -2.68 16.07
CA ILE A 67 9.93 -2.48 15.14
C ILE A 67 11.24 -2.26 15.91
N LEU A 68 11.22 -1.45 16.97
CA LEU A 68 12.42 -1.18 17.78
C LEU A 68 12.91 -2.44 18.49
N ILE A 69 12.00 -3.22 19.10
CA ILE A 69 12.31 -4.50 19.74
C ILE A 69 12.87 -5.49 18.72
N ASN A 70 12.24 -5.59 17.55
CA ASN A 70 12.73 -6.47 16.48
C ASN A 70 14.14 -6.07 16.00
N ARG A 71 14.43 -4.77 15.89
CA ARG A 71 15.78 -4.28 15.53
C ARG A 71 16.82 -4.71 16.57
N ASN A 72 16.48 -4.68 17.85
CA ASN A 72 17.39 -5.13 18.92
C ASN A 72 17.66 -6.64 18.81
N ILE A 73 16.63 -7.47 18.58
CA ILE A 73 16.79 -8.92 18.43
C ILE A 73 17.67 -9.25 17.20
N VAL A 74 17.44 -8.57 16.07
CA VAL A 74 18.25 -8.78 14.87
C VAL A 74 19.70 -8.33 15.09
N ARG A 75 19.93 -7.26 15.89
CA ARG A 75 21.28 -6.82 16.28
C ARG A 75 21.96 -7.86 17.17
N SER A 76 21.29 -8.33 18.21
CA SER A 76 21.84 -9.37 19.09
C SER A 76 22.18 -10.66 18.33
N ALA A 77 21.33 -11.05 17.36
CA ALA A 77 21.61 -12.21 16.53
C ALA A 77 22.81 -12.03 15.62
N ARG A 78 23.14 -10.80 15.20
CA ARG A 78 24.38 -10.50 14.46
C ARG A 78 25.61 -10.60 15.35
N LEU A 79 25.54 -10.08 16.55
CA LEU A 79 26.67 -10.19 17.53
C LEU A 79 26.98 -11.64 17.83
N VAL A 80 25.97 -12.47 18.10
CA VAL A 80 26.15 -13.92 18.30
C VAL A 80 26.76 -14.58 17.04
N GLN A 81 26.36 -14.14 15.84
CA GLN A 81 26.96 -14.66 14.61
C GLN A 81 28.44 -14.28 14.46
N GLU A 82 28.84 -13.08 14.89
CA GLU A 82 30.23 -12.62 14.86
C GLU A 82 31.10 -13.42 15.86
N GLU A 83 30.55 -13.81 17.00
CA GLU A 83 31.25 -14.61 18.02
C GLU A 83 31.30 -16.10 17.70
N THR A 84 30.19 -16.69 17.22
CA THR A 84 30.05 -18.15 17.06
C THR A 84 30.17 -18.64 15.63
N GLY A 85 30.17 -17.72 14.64
CA GLY A 85 30.13 -18.05 13.21
C GLY A 85 28.79 -18.59 12.71
N VAL A 86 27.83 -18.88 13.60
CA VAL A 86 26.53 -19.45 13.26
C VAL A 86 25.42 -18.43 13.56
N ARG A 87 24.62 -18.11 12.55
CA ARG A 87 23.48 -17.19 12.72
C ARG A 87 22.31 -17.90 13.37
N PRO A 88 21.84 -17.47 14.56
CA PRO A 88 20.65 -18.05 15.18
C PRO A 88 19.39 -17.79 14.35
N VAL A 89 18.47 -18.73 14.36
CA VAL A 89 17.19 -18.63 13.65
C VAL A 89 16.31 -17.61 14.37
N THR A 90 16.10 -16.43 13.74
CA THR A 90 15.34 -15.32 14.33
C THR A 90 14.04 -14.99 13.59
N TRP A 91 13.78 -15.63 12.43
CA TRP A 91 12.66 -15.24 11.57
C TRP A 91 11.29 -15.38 12.27
N TRP A 92 11.06 -16.46 13.03
CA TRP A 92 9.82 -16.66 13.76
C TRP A 92 9.67 -15.70 14.95
N LYS A 93 10.79 -15.36 15.65
CA LYS A 93 10.80 -14.35 16.71
C LYS A 93 10.46 -12.97 16.14
N SER A 94 11.04 -12.62 15.02
CA SER A 94 10.73 -11.37 14.31
C SER A 94 9.27 -11.31 13.88
N LEU A 95 8.72 -12.40 13.34
CA LEU A 95 7.31 -12.49 12.94
C LEU A 95 6.39 -12.34 14.16
N ALA A 96 6.68 -13.06 15.25
CA ALA A 96 5.89 -13.01 16.47
C ALA A 96 5.89 -11.62 17.12
N ILE A 97 7.02 -10.91 17.11
CA ILE A 97 7.13 -9.57 17.70
C ILE A 97 6.52 -8.49 16.79
N LEU A 98 6.57 -8.65 15.49
CA LEU A 98 5.95 -7.68 14.59
C LEU A 98 4.43 -7.85 14.52
N LEU A 99 3.94 -9.07 14.47
CA LEU A 99 2.50 -9.35 14.32
C LEU A 99 1.77 -9.57 15.63
N GLY A 100 2.43 -10.19 16.63
CA GLY A 100 1.80 -10.55 17.91
C GLY A 100 1.18 -9.37 18.67
N PRO A 101 1.92 -8.31 18.97
CA PRO A 101 1.39 -7.16 19.70
C PRO A 101 0.28 -6.43 18.94
N ILE A 102 0.38 -6.35 17.62
CA ILE A 102 -0.66 -5.73 16.77
C ILE A 102 -1.93 -6.58 16.80
N ALA A 103 -1.80 -7.91 16.63
CA ALA A 103 -2.93 -8.82 16.70
C ALA A 103 -3.59 -8.82 18.08
N ALA A 104 -2.79 -8.87 19.14
CA ALA A 104 -3.28 -8.78 20.51
C ALA A 104 -4.03 -7.48 20.78
N MET A 105 -3.51 -6.37 20.28
CA MET A 105 -4.16 -5.07 20.40
C MET A 105 -5.46 -4.99 19.60
N MET A 106 -5.50 -5.52 18.38
CA MET A 106 -6.73 -5.58 17.57
C MET A 106 -7.82 -6.40 18.29
N VAL A 107 -7.44 -7.52 18.91
CA VAL A 107 -8.37 -8.33 19.70
C VAL A 107 -8.80 -7.58 20.97
N ALA A 108 -7.89 -6.93 21.68
CA ALA A 108 -8.21 -6.17 22.89
C ALA A 108 -9.14 -4.97 22.61
N LEU A 109 -8.95 -4.28 21.48
CA LEU A 109 -9.83 -3.21 21.02
C LEU A 109 -11.16 -3.73 20.45
N GLY A 110 -11.32 -5.06 20.34
CA GLY A 110 -12.53 -5.68 19.81
C GLY A 110 -12.73 -5.32 18.35
N LEU A 111 -11.76 -5.66 17.49
CA LEU A 111 -11.90 -5.49 16.04
C LEU A 111 -13.15 -6.23 15.56
N ALA A 112 -14.11 -5.49 15.05
CA ALA A 112 -15.32 -6.00 14.43
C ALA A 112 -15.43 -5.44 13.00
N PHE A 113 -16.24 -6.08 12.18
CA PHE A 113 -16.51 -5.64 10.82
C PHE A 113 -17.96 -5.22 10.72
N ASP A 114 -18.17 -4.00 10.26
CA ASP A 114 -19.49 -3.49 9.89
C ASP A 114 -19.78 -3.93 8.46
N PHE A 115 -20.73 -4.86 8.33
CA PHE A 115 -21.10 -5.40 7.03
C PHE A 115 -22.14 -4.49 6.35
N PRO A 116 -22.03 -4.30 5.03
CA PRO A 116 -23.01 -3.53 4.29
C PRO A 116 -24.38 -4.21 4.34
N VAL A 117 -25.36 -3.58 4.96
CA VAL A 117 -26.75 -4.04 5.04
C VAL A 117 -27.60 -3.18 4.12
N PHE A 118 -28.49 -3.81 3.36
CA PHE A 118 -29.37 -3.07 2.46
C PHE A 118 -30.46 -2.34 3.24
N GLY A 119 -30.48 -1.01 3.12
CA GLY A 119 -31.57 -0.15 3.60
C GLY A 119 -32.65 0.04 2.54
N LYS A 120 -33.59 0.98 2.79
CA LYS A 120 -34.74 1.22 1.87
C LYS A 120 -34.34 1.62 0.44
N PHE A 121 -33.20 2.31 0.25
CA PHE A 121 -32.78 2.84 -1.05
C PHE A 121 -31.31 2.62 -1.35
N ASN A 122 -30.48 2.32 -0.34
CA ASN A 122 -29.03 2.17 -0.51
C ASN A 122 -28.48 1.25 0.58
N PHE A 123 -27.24 0.78 0.41
CA PHE A 123 -26.53 0.08 1.46
C PHE A 123 -26.15 1.04 2.58
N ALA A 124 -26.38 0.60 3.82
CA ALA A 124 -25.94 1.26 5.04
C ALA A 124 -24.84 0.41 5.70
N GLY A 125 -23.84 1.06 6.31
CA GLY A 125 -22.67 0.37 6.87
C GLY A 125 -21.61 0.02 5.84
N GLY A 126 -20.46 -0.43 6.32
CA GLY A 126 -19.32 -0.72 5.47
C GLY A 126 -18.64 0.51 4.85
N ILE A 127 -17.71 0.26 3.94
CA ILE A 127 -17.04 1.26 3.12
C ILE A 127 -17.59 1.19 1.70
N SER A 128 -18.12 2.31 1.20
CA SER A 128 -18.57 2.42 -0.19
C SER A 128 -17.41 2.89 -1.09
N ILE A 129 -17.02 2.06 -2.03
CA ILE A 129 -15.98 2.31 -3.03
C ILE A 129 -16.65 2.59 -4.37
N SER A 130 -16.48 3.79 -4.90
CA SER A 130 -17.10 4.18 -6.17
C SER A 130 -16.54 3.38 -7.35
N HIS A 131 -17.34 3.17 -8.40
CA HIS A 131 -16.90 2.55 -9.64
C HIS A 131 -15.73 3.30 -10.27
N ALA A 132 -15.77 4.63 -10.25
CA ALA A 132 -14.73 5.48 -10.79
C ALA A 132 -13.38 5.22 -10.10
N PHE A 133 -13.38 5.11 -8.76
CA PHE A 133 -12.16 4.75 -8.01
C PHE A 133 -11.66 3.35 -8.36
N THR A 134 -12.56 2.35 -8.41
CA THR A 134 -12.19 0.98 -8.74
C THR A 134 -11.62 0.89 -10.16
N ALA A 135 -12.27 1.53 -11.13
CA ALA A 135 -11.80 1.57 -12.52
C ALA A 135 -10.41 2.23 -12.63
N MET A 136 -10.22 3.37 -11.97
CA MET A 136 -8.94 4.07 -11.94
C MET A 136 -7.86 3.22 -11.27
N LEU A 137 -8.16 2.59 -10.13
CA LEU A 137 -7.22 1.74 -9.39
C LEU A 137 -6.73 0.58 -10.25
N VAL A 138 -7.65 -0.14 -10.89
CA VAL A 138 -7.32 -1.28 -11.77
C VAL A 138 -6.53 -0.80 -12.99
N ALA A 139 -6.98 0.25 -13.66
CA ALA A 139 -6.32 0.78 -14.85
C ALA A 139 -4.89 1.24 -14.55
N LEU A 140 -4.70 2.06 -13.50
CA LEU A 140 -3.37 2.56 -13.11
C LEU A 140 -2.46 1.44 -12.60
N SER A 141 -3.00 0.46 -11.87
CA SER A 141 -2.22 -0.67 -11.38
C SER A 141 -1.71 -1.54 -12.53
N LEU A 142 -2.56 -1.88 -13.49
CA LEU A 142 -2.16 -2.67 -14.66
C LEU A 142 -1.19 -1.89 -15.56
N TYR A 143 -1.49 -0.64 -15.85
CA TYR A 143 -0.63 0.23 -16.64
C TYR A 143 0.76 0.37 -16.02
N THR A 144 0.83 0.83 -14.78
CA THR A 144 2.11 1.02 -14.08
C THR A 144 2.84 -0.29 -13.85
N GLY A 145 2.10 -1.37 -13.53
CA GLY A 145 2.64 -2.71 -13.36
C GLY A 145 3.35 -3.24 -14.61
N ALA A 146 2.80 -2.98 -15.79
CA ALA A 146 3.44 -3.35 -17.06
C ALA A 146 4.79 -2.63 -17.26
N PHE A 147 4.86 -1.32 -16.97
CA PHE A 147 6.12 -0.57 -17.04
C PHE A 147 7.13 -1.02 -16.00
N ILE A 148 6.69 -1.27 -14.76
CA ILE A 148 7.56 -1.78 -13.71
C ILE A 148 8.13 -3.15 -14.09
N ALA A 149 7.29 -4.04 -14.64
CA ALA A 149 7.73 -5.36 -15.11
C ALA A 149 8.82 -5.23 -16.20
N GLU A 150 8.67 -4.30 -17.14
CA GLU A 150 9.67 -4.05 -18.19
C GLU A 150 10.97 -3.45 -17.61
N VAL A 151 10.88 -2.54 -16.66
CA VAL A 151 12.05 -1.99 -15.94
C VAL A 151 12.81 -3.10 -15.21
N VAL A 152 12.09 -4.00 -14.53
CA VAL A 152 12.70 -5.13 -13.84
C VAL A 152 13.34 -6.10 -14.83
N ARG A 153 12.64 -6.43 -15.91
CA ARG A 153 13.15 -7.32 -16.96
C ARG A 153 14.44 -6.75 -17.58
N SER A 154 14.41 -5.49 -17.99
CA SER A 154 15.58 -4.84 -18.62
C SER A 154 16.75 -4.72 -17.64
N GLY A 155 16.51 -4.42 -16.37
CA GLY A 155 17.56 -4.35 -15.37
C GLY A 155 18.23 -5.70 -15.08
N ILE A 156 17.47 -6.80 -15.10
CA ILE A 156 18.04 -8.15 -14.97
C ILE A 156 18.87 -8.50 -16.23
N MET A 157 18.34 -8.18 -17.42
CA MET A 157 19.03 -8.46 -18.69
C MET A 157 20.28 -7.59 -18.92
N ALA A 158 20.40 -6.45 -18.24
CA ALA A 158 21.56 -5.58 -18.31
C ALA A 158 22.82 -6.20 -17.64
N ILE A 159 22.65 -7.22 -16.80
CA ILE A 159 23.77 -7.89 -16.16
C ILE A 159 24.45 -8.82 -17.15
N SER A 160 25.77 -8.68 -17.28
CA SER A 160 26.56 -9.46 -18.25
C SER A 160 26.47 -10.96 -17.97
N ARG A 161 26.42 -11.77 -19.04
CA ARG A 161 26.39 -13.23 -18.95
C ARG A 161 27.60 -13.81 -18.22
N GLY A 162 28.77 -13.15 -18.34
CA GLY A 162 29.97 -13.54 -17.63
C GLY A 162 29.85 -13.60 -16.12
N GLN A 163 28.95 -12.79 -15.52
CA GLN A 163 28.64 -12.87 -14.07
C GLN A 163 27.96 -14.20 -13.71
N SER A 164 27.05 -14.67 -14.56
CA SER A 164 26.41 -15.97 -14.38
C SER A 164 27.39 -17.13 -14.62
N GLU A 165 28.23 -17.04 -15.65
CA GLU A 165 29.26 -18.06 -15.98
C GLU A 165 30.29 -18.19 -14.87
N ALA A 166 30.80 -17.07 -14.36
CA ALA A 166 31.72 -17.05 -13.22
C ALA A 166 31.08 -17.66 -11.96
N ALA A 167 29.82 -17.35 -11.69
CA ALA A 167 29.11 -17.92 -10.55
C ALA A 167 28.91 -19.45 -10.69
N PHE A 168 28.63 -19.93 -11.90
CA PHE A 168 28.53 -21.37 -12.19
C PHE A 168 29.90 -22.07 -12.09
N ALA A 169 30.98 -21.43 -12.53
CA ALA A 169 32.33 -21.96 -12.37
C ALA A 169 32.72 -22.15 -10.89
N LEU A 170 32.15 -21.32 -9.99
CA LEU A 170 32.28 -21.46 -8.53
C LEU A 170 31.30 -22.49 -7.92
N GLY A 171 30.55 -23.24 -8.74
CA GLY A 171 29.62 -24.28 -8.29
C GLY A 171 28.28 -23.74 -7.73
N LEU A 172 27.96 -22.47 -7.96
CA LEU A 172 26.68 -21.90 -7.51
C LEU A 172 25.52 -22.43 -8.36
N ARG A 173 24.46 -22.88 -7.70
CA ARG A 173 23.21 -23.28 -8.38
C ARG A 173 22.49 -22.04 -8.93
N PRO A 174 21.69 -22.15 -10.04
CA PRO A 174 21.03 -21.02 -10.70
C PRO A 174 20.23 -20.11 -9.76
N GLY A 175 19.48 -20.67 -8.81
CA GLY A 175 18.72 -19.90 -7.83
C GLY A 175 19.60 -19.08 -6.85
N ARG A 176 20.76 -19.62 -6.47
CA ARG A 176 21.73 -18.89 -5.64
C ARG A 176 22.46 -17.84 -6.45
N THR A 177 22.83 -18.13 -7.70
CA THR A 177 23.40 -17.18 -8.65
C THR A 177 22.47 -15.97 -8.84
N MET A 178 21.20 -16.22 -9.08
CA MET A 178 20.19 -15.15 -9.21
C MET A 178 20.15 -14.28 -7.94
N LYS A 179 20.07 -14.90 -6.76
CA LYS A 179 19.87 -14.19 -5.49
C LYS A 179 21.12 -13.47 -4.98
N LEU A 180 22.30 -14.06 -5.17
CA LEU A 180 23.56 -13.57 -4.57
C LEU A 180 24.40 -12.71 -5.53
N VAL A 181 24.26 -12.92 -6.85
CA VAL A 181 25.08 -12.24 -7.85
C VAL A 181 24.28 -11.32 -8.73
N ILE A 182 23.22 -11.84 -9.39
CA ILE A 182 22.48 -11.07 -10.40
C ILE A 182 21.58 -10.03 -9.76
N LEU A 183 20.72 -10.44 -8.82
CA LEU A 183 19.72 -9.55 -8.23
C LEU A 183 20.32 -8.32 -7.51
N PRO A 184 21.39 -8.42 -6.70
CA PRO A 184 22.02 -7.23 -6.09
C PRO A 184 22.58 -6.24 -7.10
N GLN A 185 23.10 -6.72 -8.24
CA GLN A 185 23.59 -5.88 -9.31
C GLN A 185 22.45 -5.28 -10.12
N ALA A 186 21.43 -6.09 -10.47
CA ALA A 186 20.25 -5.66 -11.20
C ALA A 186 19.47 -4.58 -10.46
N LEU A 187 19.32 -4.68 -9.13
CA LEU A 187 18.62 -3.67 -8.32
C LEU A 187 19.23 -2.28 -8.47
N ARG A 188 20.53 -2.15 -8.66
CA ARG A 188 21.19 -0.85 -8.90
C ARG A 188 20.74 -0.21 -10.21
N VAL A 189 20.46 -1.01 -11.22
CA VAL A 189 19.96 -0.56 -12.54
C VAL A 189 18.46 -0.32 -12.48
N ILE A 190 17.72 -1.13 -11.73
CA ILE A 190 16.25 -1.10 -11.63
C ILE A 190 15.76 0.09 -10.80
N ILE A 191 16.40 0.39 -9.66
CA ILE A 191 15.88 1.37 -8.69
C ILE A 191 15.75 2.79 -9.27
N PRO A 192 16.72 3.37 -10.00
CA PRO A 192 16.57 4.71 -10.53
C PRO A 192 15.36 4.88 -11.48
N PRO A 193 15.10 4.01 -12.47
CA PRO A 193 13.89 4.08 -13.28
C PRO A 193 12.60 3.85 -12.47
N LEU A 194 12.62 3.02 -11.42
CA LEU A 194 11.46 2.82 -10.55
C LEU A 194 11.04 4.11 -9.84
N ILE A 195 11.99 4.93 -9.41
CA ILE A 195 11.71 6.24 -8.80
C ILE A 195 10.86 7.08 -9.77
N SER A 196 11.26 7.13 -11.04
CA SER A 196 10.53 7.85 -12.09
C SER A 196 9.12 7.29 -12.29
N GLN A 197 8.95 5.97 -12.26
CA GLN A 197 7.62 5.33 -12.38
C GLN A 197 6.69 5.69 -11.22
N TYR A 198 7.17 5.71 -9.98
CA TYR A 198 6.36 6.11 -8.83
C TYR A 198 6.01 7.60 -8.86
N LEU A 199 6.92 8.47 -9.28
CA LEU A 199 6.64 9.89 -9.47
C LEU A 199 5.61 10.12 -10.59
N ASN A 200 5.70 9.37 -11.70
CA ASN A 200 4.73 9.42 -12.79
C ASN A 200 3.36 8.89 -12.34
N LEU A 201 3.32 7.80 -11.56
CA LEU A 201 2.06 7.27 -11.03
C LEU A 201 1.31 8.33 -10.23
N THR A 202 2.00 9.09 -9.38
CA THR A 202 1.40 10.17 -8.59
C THR A 202 0.74 11.24 -9.47
N LYS A 203 1.37 11.59 -10.61
CA LYS A 203 0.81 12.55 -11.56
C LYS A 203 -0.34 11.94 -12.38
N ASN A 204 -0.24 10.66 -12.72
CA ASN A 204 -1.23 9.94 -13.51
C ASN A 204 -2.56 9.75 -12.77
N THR A 205 -2.62 9.89 -11.44
CA THR A 205 -3.89 9.92 -10.72
C THR A 205 -4.83 11.00 -11.23
N SER A 206 -4.29 12.09 -11.78
CA SER A 206 -5.09 13.18 -12.38
C SER A 206 -5.89 12.75 -13.62
N LEU A 207 -5.56 11.62 -14.24
CA LEU A 207 -6.35 11.01 -15.31
C LEU A 207 -7.69 10.45 -14.81
N GLY A 208 -7.86 10.31 -13.49
CA GLY A 208 -9.12 9.92 -12.86
C GLY A 208 -10.30 10.78 -13.24
N ILE A 209 -10.06 12.04 -13.64
CA ILE A 209 -11.11 12.94 -14.12
C ILE A 209 -11.86 12.37 -15.34
N ALA A 210 -11.16 11.57 -16.18
CA ALA A 210 -11.77 10.94 -17.35
C ALA A 210 -12.82 9.88 -16.99
N VAL A 211 -12.74 9.31 -15.80
CA VAL A 211 -13.71 8.35 -15.23
C VAL A 211 -14.54 8.97 -14.12
N SER A 212 -14.63 10.31 -14.11
CA SER A 212 -15.38 11.09 -13.10
C SER A 212 -14.89 10.86 -11.65
N TYR A 213 -13.63 10.46 -11.48
CA TYR A 213 -12.99 10.41 -10.17
C TYR A 213 -12.25 11.73 -9.91
N LEU A 214 -12.69 12.45 -8.88
CA LEU A 214 -12.10 13.71 -8.48
C LEU A 214 -10.90 13.46 -7.57
N ASP A 215 -9.71 13.48 -8.15
CA ASP A 215 -8.44 13.51 -7.44
C ASP A 215 -8.10 14.94 -6.94
N LEU A 216 -6.88 15.16 -6.53
CA LEU A 216 -6.40 16.47 -6.09
C LEU A 216 -6.59 17.55 -7.17
N ARG A 217 -6.37 17.21 -8.45
CA ARG A 217 -6.57 18.14 -9.57
C ARG A 217 -8.07 18.42 -9.80
N GLY A 218 -8.90 17.38 -9.75
CA GLY A 218 -10.34 17.51 -9.92
C GLY A 218 -10.99 18.33 -8.79
N THR A 219 -10.50 18.18 -7.55
CA THR A 219 -11.01 18.93 -6.39
C THR A 219 -10.47 20.35 -6.38
N LEU A 220 -9.18 20.59 -6.28
CA LEU A 220 -8.59 21.93 -6.17
C LEU A 220 -8.64 22.70 -7.48
N GLY A 221 -8.28 22.07 -8.60
CA GLY A 221 -8.26 22.71 -9.93
C GLY A 221 -9.61 22.75 -10.63
N GLY A 222 -10.61 22.00 -10.13
CA GLY A 222 -11.97 21.97 -10.67
C GLY A 222 -12.96 22.60 -9.71
N ILE A 223 -13.41 21.86 -8.70
CA ILE A 223 -14.51 22.29 -7.83
C ILE A 223 -14.15 23.53 -7.02
N THR A 224 -13.05 23.50 -6.27
CA THR A 224 -12.66 24.61 -5.37
C THR A 224 -12.39 25.87 -6.16
N LEU A 225 -11.70 25.77 -7.28
CA LEU A 225 -11.42 26.90 -8.16
C LEU A 225 -12.70 27.54 -8.69
N ASN A 226 -13.66 26.73 -9.18
CA ASN A 226 -14.93 27.24 -9.70
C ASN A 226 -15.81 27.85 -8.60
N GLN A 227 -15.74 27.34 -7.37
CA GLN A 227 -16.55 27.84 -6.25
C GLN A 227 -15.98 29.12 -5.62
N THR A 228 -14.65 29.24 -5.56
CA THR A 228 -13.99 30.35 -4.86
C THR A 228 -13.53 31.48 -5.78
N GLY A 229 -13.32 31.18 -7.06
CA GLY A 229 -12.73 32.10 -8.03
C GLY A 229 -11.25 32.46 -7.76
N ARG A 230 -10.60 31.76 -6.80
CA ARG A 230 -9.22 32.02 -6.38
C ARG A 230 -8.24 31.15 -7.14
N GLU A 231 -8.02 31.44 -8.41
CA GLU A 231 -7.25 30.60 -9.33
C GLU A 231 -5.79 30.41 -8.87
N LEU A 232 -5.13 31.50 -8.51
CA LEU A 232 -3.71 31.48 -8.14
C LEU A 232 -3.47 30.68 -6.86
N GLU A 233 -4.31 30.87 -5.85
CA GLU A 233 -4.20 30.19 -4.55
C GLU A 233 -4.45 28.68 -4.70
N CYS A 234 -5.48 28.28 -5.44
CA CYS A 234 -5.80 26.89 -5.71
C CYS A 234 -4.69 26.19 -6.49
N MET A 235 -4.12 26.86 -7.51
CA MET A 235 -3.00 26.30 -8.29
C MET A 235 -1.73 26.16 -7.45
N LEU A 236 -1.37 27.18 -6.67
CA LEU A 236 -0.20 27.12 -5.79
C LEU A 236 -0.33 26.03 -4.74
N LEU A 237 -1.50 25.89 -4.13
CA LEU A 237 -1.77 24.85 -3.14
C LEU A 237 -1.66 23.44 -3.77
N MET A 238 -2.23 23.27 -4.96
CA MET A 238 -2.13 22.00 -5.69
C MET A 238 -0.67 21.66 -6.03
N MET A 239 0.09 22.63 -6.53
CA MET A 239 1.52 22.45 -6.82
C MET A 239 2.32 22.11 -5.57
N LEU A 240 2.04 22.79 -4.44
CA LEU A 240 2.68 22.54 -3.16
C LEU A 240 2.43 21.11 -2.68
N ILE A 241 1.19 20.61 -2.76
CA ILE A 241 0.84 19.26 -2.33
C ILE A 241 1.55 18.21 -3.22
N TYR A 242 1.53 18.39 -4.56
CA TYR A 242 2.25 17.47 -5.45
C TYR A 242 3.76 17.52 -5.21
N LEU A 243 4.33 18.69 -4.91
CA LEU A 243 5.75 18.82 -4.56
C LEU A 243 6.07 18.05 -3.29
N ILE A 244 5.28 18.21 -2.22
CA ILE A 244 5.48 17.51 -0.94
C ILE A 244 5.43 15.99 -1.17
N ILE A 245 4.41 15.49 -1.86
CA ILE A 245 4.29 14.05 -2.15
C ILE A 245 5.49 13.56 -2.95
N SER A 246 5.91 14.29 -3.98
CA SER A 246 7.06 13.94 -4.82
C SER A 246 8.38 13.92 -4.01
N LEU A 247 8.58 14.86 -3.10
CA LEU A 247 9.74 14.88 -2.22
C LEU A 247 9.75 13.72 -1.23
N ILE A 248 8.60 13.35 -0.69
CA ILE A 248 8.46 12.17 0.20
C ILE A 248 8.82 10.90 -0.57
N ILE A 249 8.23 10.68 -1.75
CA ILE A 249 8.52 9.51 -2.59
C ILE A 249 9.99 9.46 -2.94
N SER A 250 10.56 10.58 -3.41
CA SER A 250 11.97 10.67 -3.78
C SER A 250 12.89 10.37 -2.59
N SER A 251 12.58 10.90 -1.41
CA SER A 251 13.37 10.69 -0.19
C SER A 251 13.35 9.22 0.25
N VAL A 252 12.19 8.59 0.27
CA VAL A 252 12.02 7.18 0.61
C VAL A 252 12.79 6.29 -0.39
N MET A 253 12.61 6.53 -1.68
CA MET A 253 13.26 5.75 -2.72
C MET A 253 14.78 5.95 -2.74
N ASN A 254 15.28 7.17 -2.49
CA ASN A 254 16.71 7.43 -2.37
C ASN A 254 17.31 6.78 -1.11
N ALA A 255 16.59 6.75 0.01
CA ALA A 255 17.00 6.00 1.19
C ALA A 255 17.09 4.49 0.89
N PHE A 256 16.12 3.94 0.16
CA PHE A 256 16.13 2.56 -0.29
C PHE A 256 17.31 2.29 -1.25
N ASN A 257 17.55 3.18 -2.22
CA ASN A 257 18.68 3.09 -3.16
C ASN A 257 20.02 3.03 -2.41
N ARG A 258 20.22 3.89 -1.41
CA ARG A 258 21.44 3.87 -0.57
C ARG A 258 21.59 2.57 0.21
N ALA A 259 20.49 1.98 0.67
CA ALA A 259 20.52 0.72 1.40
C ALA A 259 20.91 -0.49 0.52
N VAL A 260 20.62 -0.42 -0.77
CA VAL A 260 20.89 -1.49 -1.76
C VAL A 260 22.26 -1.32 -2.44
N GLN A 261 22.86 -0.11 -2.41
CA GLN A 261 24.20 0.11 -2.91
C GLN A 261 25.20 -0.74 -2.11
N LEU A 262 25.90 -1.64 -2.80
CA LEU A 262 27.03 -2.37 -2.22
C LEU A 262 28.14 -1.35 -1.92
N LYS A 263 28.65 -1.36 -0.71
CA LYS A 263 29.89 -0.63 -0.40
C LYS A 263 31.03 -1.32 -1.16
N GLU A 264 31.54 -0.68 -2.18
CA GLU A 264 32.82 -1.05 -2.73
C GLU A 264 33.89 -0.85 -1.65
N ARG A 265 34.53 -1.94 -1.24
CA ARG A 265 35.74 -1.90 -0.42
C ARG A 265 36.95 -1.95 -1.30
#